data_6830cce149a5610fb37ff393b6329367
#
_entry.id   6830cce149a5610fb37ff393b6329367
#
_cell.length_a   1.000
_cell.length_b   1.000
_cell.length_c   1.000
_cell.angle_alpha   90.00
_cell.angle_beta   90.00
_cell.angle_gamma   90.00
#
_symmetry.space_group_name_H-M   'P 1'
#
loop_
_entity.id
_entity.type
_entity.pdbx_description
1 polymer ?
#
loop_
_entity_poly.entity_id
_entity_poly.type
_entity_poly.pdbx_seq_one_letter_code
_entity_poly.pdbx_strand_id
1 'polypeptide(L)'
;MIDRYGLLGGLYSRPDFLEMLIMKGTVHYETRGEVALLSIDNPPVNPLSSGVRAGICKGVENALADDNVKAIVMTGMHRAFIAGADISEFGAAASEGPSLLDALDDMEGSDKPVIAAINGTAFGGGLEVALCCDYRIAAPTAPVGLPEVKLGLLPGAGGTQRLPRLIGAEAAVQAIISGDPILAPDALAMGIVDRVASGDIVEEAIAYAEEIIAAGAAKRRIRDLDEKIAADRGNEALFAQFAAGLVKTHRGQFAPAQILKCIEAAVNAEDFDAGFAVEQECFKACLADPQREALIHIFFAERAANKIPGLDGDVPLLDIKRGSVVGAGTMGGGIAMCFANAGLPVRLHDNDPENLARGVKVIEGNYARTVAKGRLSQAEMDERMSLIIPTEKFEDLGDADVVVEAVYENLELKQEIFQRLDKVMKDGALLATNTSGLDVDAIAASTSRPESVCGMHFFSPANVMRLLEVVRGDKSSPVTLGTAMALGKRLGKVSVMARSEEHTSELQSPDHLVCRLLLEK
;
A
#
# COMPACT_ATOMS: atom_id res chain seq x y z
N MET A 1 53.91 9.43 19.27
CA MET A 1 53.27 9.62 17.97
C MET A 1 51.78 9.78 18.21
N ILE A 2 51.41 10.83 18.92
CA ILE A 2 50.06 11.17 19.34
C ILE A 2 50.03 12.70 19.37
N ASP A 3 48.96 13.24 18.91
CA ASP A 3 48.59 14.67 18.95
C ASP A 3 48.73 15.43 17.62
N ARG A 4 47.72 15.17 16.77
CA ARG A 4 47.39 16.06 15.65
C ARG A 4 45.87 16.28 15.43
N TYR A 5 45.02 15.99 16.41
CA TYR A 5 43.57 16.29 16.32
C TYR A 5 43.00 16.92 17.61
N GLY A 6 43.69 17.98 18.08
CA GLY A 6 43.25 18.74 19.25
C GLY A 6 42.02 19.62 19.07
N LEU A 7 41.24 19.44 17.98
CA LEU A 7 40.03 20.25 17.71
C LEU A 7 38.70 19.45 17.66
N LEU A 8 38.75 18.12 17.86
CA LEU A 8 37.53 17.29 17.89
C LEU A 8 37.15 16.81 19.29
N GLY A 9 37.99 17.08 20.31
CA GLY A 9 37.80 16.60 21.68
C GLY A 9 36.63 17.28 22.45
N GLY A 10 36.06 18.34 21.93
CA GLY A 10 34.98 19.05 22.60
C GLY A 10 33.56 18.70 22.13
N LEU A 11 33.43 18.03 20.98
CA LEU A 11 32.12 17.63 20.41
C LEU A 11 31.72 16.21 20.80
N TYR A 12 32.69 15.33 21.11
CA TYR A 12 32.44 13.92 21.48
C TYR A 12 32.14 13.69 22.96
N SER A 13 32.21 14.73 23.81
CA SER A 13 32.00 14.61 25.26
C SER A 13 30.57 14.98 25.69
N ARG A 14 29.64 15.21 24.78
CA ARG A 14 28.22 15.34 25.09
C ARG A 14 27.55 13.99 24.88
N PRO A 15 26.92 13.40 25.93
CA PRO A 15 26.16 12.14 25.80
C PRO A 15 25.17 12.19 24.65
N ASP A 16 24.50 13.33 24.46
CA ASP A 16 23.49 13.58 23.44
C ASP A 16 23.98 13.38 21.99
N PHE A 17 25.31 13.53 21.72
CA PHE A 17 25.86 13.40 20.36
C PHE A 17 26.18 11.94 20.00
N LEU A 18 26.55 11.12 20.99
CA LEU A 18 26.77 9.70 20.79
C LEU A 18 25.44 8.93 20.65
N GLU A 19 24.41 9.33 21.39
CA GLU A 19 23.05 8.77 21.28
C GLU A 19 22.43 9.09 19.92
N MET A 20 22.63 10.32 19.40
CA MET A 20 22.14 10.72 18.06
C MET A 20 22.78 9.93 16.91
N LEU A 21 24.01 9.38 17.08
CA LEU A 21 24.70 8.56 16.08
C LEU A 21 24.17 7.13 15.99
N ILE A 22 23.38 6.68 16.96
CA ILE A 22 22.80 5.33 17.03
C ILE A 22 21.32 5.35 16.59
N MET A 23 20.65 6.50 16.63
CA MET A 23 19.25 6.65 16.25
C MET A 23 19.09 6.70 14.72
N LYS A 24 18.21 5.85 14.19
CA LYS A 24 17.86 5.87 12.75
C LYS A 24 17.02 7.11 12.41
N GLY A 25 17.43 7.79 11.34
CA GLY A 25 16.71 8.95 10.80
C GLY A 25 17.06 10.25 11.50
N THR A 26 16.85 11.36 10.82
CA THR A 26 17.19 12.73 11.23
C THR A 26 16.04 13.67 10.88
N VAL A 27 15.93 14.79 11.58
CA VAL A 27 15.10 15.94 11.17
C VAL A 27 16.01 17.15 11.05
N HIS A 28 16.09 17.70 9.84
CA HIS A 28 16.83 18.93 9.57
C HIS A 28 16.00 20.12 9.97
N TYR A 29 16.61 21.09 10.62
CA TYR A 29 15.99 22.34 11.06
C TYR A 29 16.63 23.50 10.32
N GLU A 30 15.82 24.34 9.67
CA GLU A 30 16.23 25.62 9.11
C GLU A 30 15.16 26.70 9.34
N THR A 31 15.54 27.95 9.32
CA THR A 31 14.60 29.08 9.39
C THR A 31 14.53 29.78 8.03
N ARG A 32 13.33 30.05 7.56
CA ARG A 32 13.02 30.81 6.35
C ARG A 32 12.11 31.96 6.71
N GLY A 33 12.69 33.16 6.88
CA GLY A 33 11.96 34.31 7.41
C GLY A 33 11.46 34.06 8.83
N GLU A 34 10.15 34.14 9.04
CA GLU A 34 9.50 33.88 10.33
C GLU A 34 9.01 32.41 10.47
N VAL A 35 9.39 31.52 9.54
CA VAL A 35 8.96 30.13 9.52
C VAL A 35 10.13 29.20 9.83
N ALA A 36 9.97 28.28 10.79
CA ALA A 36 10.86 27.15 10.98
C ALA A 36 10.44 26.01 10.06
N LEU A 37 11.37 25.47 9.27
CA LEU A 37 11.16 24.31 8.41
C LEU A 37 11.85 23.08 9.02
N LEU A 38 11.06 22.04 9.30
CA LEU A 38 11.49 20.74 9.77
C LEU A 38 11.40 19.74 8.60
N SER A 39 12.55 19.25 8.12
CA SER A 39 12.63 18.30 7.01
C SER A 39 13.04 16.93 7.52
N ILE A 40 12.13 15.96 7.44
CA ILE A 40 12.31 14.58 7.92
C ILE A 40 13.12 13.80 6.90
N ASP A 41 14.23 13.20 7.32
CA ASP A 41 15.16 12.45 6.49
C ASP A 41 15.42 11.05 7.08
N ASN A 42 14.66 10.06 6.61
CA ASN A 42 14.81 8.66 6.98
C ASN A 42 14.44 7.78 5.76
N PRO A 43 15.35 7.67 4.78
CA PRO A 43 15.07 6.98 3.53
C PRO A 43 14.77 5.48 3.74
N PRO A 44 13.97 4.87 2.85
CA PRO A 44 13.44 5.45 1.60
C PRO A 44 12.07 6.14 1.75
N VAL A 45 11.38 6.03 2.89
CA VAL A 45 9.96 6.43 3.04
C VAL A 45 9.66 7.13 4.38
N ASN A 46 10.67 7.57 5.09
CA ASN A 46 10.55 8.33 6.34
C ASN A 46 9.70 7.62 7.43
N PRO A 47 10.01 6.35 7.82
CA PRO A 47 9.34 5.76 8.97
C PRO A 47 9.64 6.53 10.25
N LEU A 48 8.67 6.55 11.19
CA LEU A 48 8.78 7.22 12.51
C LEU A 48 9.68 6.43 13.46
N SER A 49 10.95 6.33 13.12
CA SER A 49 11.98 5.76 14.00
C SER A 49 12.29 6.68 15.19
N SER A 50 13.04 6.17 16.17
CA SER A 50 13.43 6.92 17.37
C SER A 50 14.13 8.26 17.06
N GLY A 51 15.02 8.29 16.05
CA GLY A 51 15.70 9.52 15.63
C GLY A 51 14.78 10.54 14.99
N VAL A 52 13.77 10.09 14.23
CA VAL A 52 12.77 11.00 13.66
C VAL A 52 11.89 11.60 14.76
N ARG A 53 11.43 10.80 15.72
CA ARG A 53 10.62 11.30 16.85
C ARG A 53 11.40 12.30 17.69
N ALA A 54 12.64 11.96 18.06
CA ALA A 54 13.53 12.87 18.80
C ALA A 54 13.82 14.16 18.01
N GLY A 55 14.01 14.05 16.69
CA GLY A 55 14.22 15.19 15.82
C GLY A 55 13.01 16.12 15.71
N ILE A 56 11.78 15.58 15.72
CA ILE A 56 10.54 16.37 15.76
C ILE A 56 10.46 17.15 17.08
N CYS A 57 10.61 16.47 18.24
CA CYS A 57 10.60 17.13 19.55
C CYS A 57 11.64 18.26 19.61
N LYS A 58 12.87 17.97 19.18
CA LYS A 58 13.95 18.96 19.21
C LYS A 58 13.72 20.11 18.23
N GLY A 59 13.14 19.83 17.07
CA GLY A 59 12.78 20.86 16.09
C GLY A 59 11.70 21.81 16.62
N VAL A 60 10.68 21.29 17.27
CA VAL A 60 9.62 22.07 17.91
C VAL A 60 10.23 22.92 19.07
N GLU A 61 11.02 22.30 19.95
CA GLU A 61 11.72 23.01 21.04
C GLU A 61 12.55 24.19 20.51
N ASN A 62 13.35 23.97 19.45
CA ASN A 62 14.17 25.02 18.84
C ASN A 62 13.31 26.14 18.25
N ALA A 63 12.20 25.78 17.58
CA ALA A 63 11.29 26.74 17.00
C ALA A 63 10.60 27.59 18.08
N LEU A 64 10.25 27.00 19.23
CA LEU A 64 9.65 27.70 20.37
C LEU A 64 10.64 28.65 21.05
N ALA A 65 11.92 28.27 21.10
CA ALA A 65 12.99 29.08 21.73
C ALA A 65 13.41 30.28 20.87
N ASP A 66 13.04 30.36 19.58
CA ASP A 66 13.39 31.49 18.70
C ASP A 66 12.20 32.44 18.55
N ASP A 67 12.32 33.62 19.15
CA ASP A 67 11.27 34.67 19.10
C ASP A 67 10.98 35.18 17.68
N ASN A 68 11.90 35.02 16.73
CA ASN A 68 11.69 35.39 15.32
C ASN A 68 10.82 34.39 14.57
N VAL A 69 10.77 33.15 15.00
CA VAL A 69 9.90 32.14 14.43
C VAL A 69 8.47 32.35 14.89
N LYS A 70 7.52 32.36 13.94
CA LYS A 70 6.09 32.56 14.21
C LYS A 70 5.23 31.35 13.80
N ALA A 71 5.76 30.47 12.94
CA ALA A 71 5.09 29.24 12.51
C ALA A 71 6.13 28.15 12.26
N ILE A 72 5.66 26.88 12.25
CA ILE A 72 6.46 25.70 12.00
C ILE A 72 5.87 24.98 10.78
N VAL A 73 6.68 24.68 9.77
CA VAL A 73 6.33 23.83 8.64
C VAL A 73 7.09 22.52 8.77
N MET A 74 6.41 21.39 8.63
CA MET A 74 7.00 20.07 8.65
C MET A 74 6.79 19.38 7.30
N THR A 75 7.86 18.81 6.71
CA THR A 75 7.80 18.09 5.44
C THR A 75 8.68 16.84 5.49
N GLY A 76 8.48 15.93 4.56
CA GLY A 76 9.39 14.81 4.34
C GLY A 76 10.42 15.13 3.26
N MET A 77 11.63 14.64 3.40
CA MET A 77 12.56 14.54 2.30
C MET A 77 12.21 13.34 1.41
N HIS A 78 12.74 13.33 0.19
CA HIS A 78 12.48 12.27 -0.79
C HIS A 78 11.00 12.19 -1.22
N ARG A 79 10.45 10.96 -1.36
CA ARG A 79 9.13 10.71 -1.98
C ARG A 79 7.98 10.52 -0.99
N ALA A 80 8.22 10.62 0.30
CA ALA A 80 7.20 10.42 1.32
C ALA A 80 7.27 11.52 2.37
N PHE A 81 6.13 11.89 2.90
CA PHE A 81 6.04 12.66 4.13
C PHE A 81 6.50 11.76 5.29
N ILE A 82 5.66 10.85 5.70
CA ILE A 82 5.95 9.80 6.70
C ILE A 82 5.08 8.58 6.36
N ALA A 83 5.70 7.43 6.07
CA ALA A 83 4.96 6.24 5.64
C ALA A 83 4.44 5.37 6.81
N GLY A 84 4.49 5.86 8.04
CA GLY A 84 3.99 5.19 9.24
C GLY A 84 5.05 4.96 10.30
N ALA A 85 4.68 4.22 11.35
CA ALA A 85 5.59 3.78 12.39
C ALA A 85 6.64 2.79 11.83
N ASP A 86 7.83 2.75 12.43
CA ASP A 86 8.81 1.70 12.11
C ASP A 86 8.35 0.37 12.70
N ILE A 87 7.78 -0.49 11.83
CA ILE A 87 7.24 -1.80 12.23
C ILE A 87 8.34 -2.70 12.83
N SER A 88 9.62 -2.46 12.51
CA SER A 88 10.72 -3.23 13.07
C SER A 88 10.96 -2.94 14.56
N GLU A 89 10.45 -1.82 15.07
CA GLU A 89 10.49 -1.46 16.49
C GLU A 89 9.35 -2.10 17.30
N PHE A 90 8.31 -2.67 16.65
CA PHE A 90 7.24 -3.38 17.35
C PHE A 90 7.74 -4.72 17.94
N GLY A 91 7.88 -4.75 19.26
CA GLY A 91 8.34 -5.95 20.00
C GLY A 91 9.82 -5.93 20.39
N ALA A 92 10.60 -4.91 19.99
CA ALA A 92 11.90 -4.65 20.60
C ALA A 92 11.73 -4.15 22.05
N ALA A 93 12.74 -4.35 22.89
CA ALA A 93 12.86 -3.65 24.16
C ALA A 93 12.67 -2.16 23.91
N ALA A 94 11.97 -1.46 24.82
CA ALA A 94 11.55 -0.06 24.67
C ALA A 94 12.59 0.76 23.90
N SER A 95 12.18 1.36 22.78
CA SER A 95 13.09 2.17 21.94
C SER A 95 13.60 3.34 22.79
N GLU A 96 14.91 3.58 22.77
CA GLU A 96 15.49 4.74 23.44
C GLU A 96 14.95 6.04 22.82
N GLY A 97 14.70 7.06 23.65
CA GLY A 97 14.18 8.35 23.20
C GLY A 97 12.66 8.53 23.33
N PRO A 98 12.14 9.67 22.85
CA PRO A 98 10.72 10.01 22.99
C PRO A 98 9.81 9.04 22.21
N SER A 99 8.64 8.78 22.77
CA SER A 99 7.57 8.07 22.09
C SER A 99 6.95 8.91 20.97
N LEU A 100 6.10 8.30 20.13
CA LEU A 100 5.32 9.09 19.18
C LEU A 100 4.37 10.07 19.89
N LEU A 101 3.79 9.65 21.03
CA LEU A 101 2.87 10.49 21.79
C LEU A 101 3.58 11.74 22.32
N ASP A 102 4.82 11.61 22.84
CA ASP A 102 5.61 12.76 23.28
C ASP A 102 5.82 13.79 22.15
N ALA A 103 6.14 13.30 20.94
CA ALA A 103 6.31 14.19 19.79
C ALA A 103 4.99 14.87 19.36
N LEU A 104 3.86 14.17 19.45
CA LEU A 104 2.55 14.75 19.17
C LEU A 104 2.12 15.76 20.23
N ASP A 105 2.40 15.49 21.51
CA ASP A 105 2.12 16.41 22.62
C ASP A 105 2.94 17.70 22.49
N ASP A 106 4.22 17.62 22.12
CA ASP A 106 5.07 18.79 21.85
C ASP A 106 4.50 19.65 20.71
N MET A 107 4.01 19.01 19.63
CA MET A 107 3.41 19.72 18.49
C MET A 107 2.07 20.38 18.84
N GLU A 108 1.16 19.67 19.49
CA GLU A 108 -0.13 20.22 19.92
C GLU A 108 0.02 21.25 21.04
N GLY A 109 1.01 21.07 21.92
CA GLY A 109 1.36 22.01 23.01
C GLY A 109 2.05 23.26 22.52
N SER A 110 2.58 23.31 21.29
CA SER A 110 3.19 24.50 20.71
C SER A 110 2.22 25.69 20.73
N ASP A 111 2.69 26.90 21.07
CA ASP A 111 1.94 28.15 20.93
C ASP A 111 2.01 28.73 19.51
N LYS A 112 2.91 28.22 18.67
CA LYS A 112 3.08 28.57 17.26
C LYS A 112 2.34 27.61 16.38
N PRO A 113 1.60 28.04 15.32
CA PRO A 113 0.90 27.14 14.41
C PRO A 113 1.88 26.19 13.70
N VAL A 114 1.48 24.93 13.58
CA VAL A 114 2.23 23.88 12.92
C VAL A 114 1.50 23.48 11.63
N ILE A 115 2.20 23.45 10.52
CA ILE A 115 1.67 23.16 9.19
C ILE A 115 2.35 21.88 8.65
N ALA A 116 1.55 20.86 8.29
CA ALA A 116 2.06 19.69 7.57
C ALA A 116 2.09 19.96 6.06
N ALA A 117 3.27 19.91 5.47
CA ALA A 117 3.50 19.93 4.03
C ALA A 117 3.69 18.48 3.54
N ILE A 118 2.58 17.84 3.18
CA ILE A 118 2.51 16.41 2.81
C ILE A 118 3.00 16.24 1.36
N ASN A 119 4.31 16.08 1.20
CA ASN A 119 4.97 15.97 -0.10
C ASN A 119 4.77 14.62 -0.81
N GLY A 120 4.27 13.61 -0.11
CA GLY A 120 4.03 12.26 -0.59
C GLY A 120 3.26 11.44 0.43
N THR A 121 3.50 10.13 0.49
CA THR A 121 2.78 9.21 1.37
C THR A 121 2.76 9.67 2.83
N ALA A 122 1.55 9.78 3.41
CA ALA A 122 1.31 10.00 4.84
C ALA A 122 0.37 8.90 5.37
N PHE A 123 0.93 7.80 5.89
CA PHE A 123 0.17 6.63 6.35
C PHE A 123 0.34 6.38 7.84
N GLY A 124 -0.71 5.86 8.48
CA GLY A 124 -0.68 5.47 9.88
C GLY A 124 -0.21 6.60 10.78
N GLY A 125 0.80 6.33 11.63
CA GLY A 125 1.42 7.34 12.47
C GLY A 125 1.84 8.61 11.71
N GLY A 126 2.15 8.51 10.41
CA GLY A 126 2.47 9.69 9.59
C GLY A 126 1.27 10.58 9.32
N LEU A 127 0.09 10.00 9.10
CA LEU A 127 -1.13 10.79 9.06
C LEU A 127 -1.51 11.29 10.45
N GLU A 128 -1.26 10.52 11.53
CA GLU A 128 -1.50 10.96 12.90
C GLU A 128 -0.64 12.19 13.25
N VAL A 129 0.64 12.24 12.82
CA VAL A 129 1.49 13.44 12.89
C VAL A 129 0.85 14.61 12.14
N ALA A 130 0.41 14.40 10.89
CA ALA A 130 -0.24 15.46 10.12
C ALA A 130 -1.56 15.93 10.75
N LEU A 131 -2.32 15.04 11.39
CA LEU A 131 -3.56 15.39 12.11
C LEU A 131 -3.31 16.14 13.42
N CYS A 132 -2.10 16.07 13.99
CA CYS A 132 -1.70 16.91 15.12
C CYS A 132 -1.28 18.32 14.70
N CYS A 133 -0.93 18.54 13.43
CA CYS A 133 -0.69 19.87 12.90
C CYS A 133 -1.99 20.68 12.83
N ASP A 134 -1.88 22.00 12.99
CA ASP A 134 -3.02 22.92 12.87
C ASP A 134 -3.57 22.96 11.43
N TYR A 135 -2.67 22.95 10.44
CA TYR A 135 -3.01 23.04 9.03
C TYR A 135 -2.26 21.99 8.20
N ARG A 136 -2.80 21.63 7.05
CA ARG A 136 -2.29 20.59 6.15
C ARG A 136 -2.40 21.04 4.70
N ILE A 137 -1.28 21.03 3.98
CA ILE A 137 -1.23 21.16 2.53
C ILE A 137 -0.62 19.88 1.94
N ALA A 138 -1.18 19.35 0.86
CA ALA A 138 -0.72 18.09 0.26
C ALA A 138 -0.33 18.27 -1.20
N ALA A 139 0.71 17.54 -1.64
CA ALA A 139 1.02 17.41 -3.06
C ALA A 139 -0.14 16.70 -3.80
N PRO A 140 -0.44 17.00 -5.09
CA PRO A 140 -1.61 16.49 -5.79
C PRO A 140 -1.73 14.96 -5.83
N THR A 141 -0.60 14.26 -5.84
CA THR A 141 -0.54 12.80 -5.91
C THR A 141 -0.28 12.14 -4.55
N ALA A 142 -0.22 12.91 -3.47
CA ALA A 142 0.07 12.39 -2.14
C ALA A 142 -1.11 11.54 -1.62
N PRO A 143 -0.89 10.25 -1.29
CA PRO A 143 -1.89 9.44 -0.62
C PRO A 143 -1.77 9.61 0.90
N VAL A 144 -2.92 9.74 1.56
CA VAL A 144 -3.04 9.76 3.02
C VAL A 144 -3.94 8.61 3.49
N GLY A 145 -3.80 8.13 4.72
CA GLY A 145 -4.66 7.08 5.24
C GLY A 145 -4.19 6.46 6.56
N LEU A 146 -5.06 5.67 7.18
CA LEU A 146 -4.82 4.94 8.42
C LEU A 146 -4.96 3.42 8.15
N PRO A 147 -3.94 2.75 7.60
CA PRO A 147 -4.01 1.36 7.14
C PRO A 147 -3.72 0.32 8.23
N GLU A 148 -3.68 0.68 9.52
CA GLU A 148 -3.30 -0.17 10.64
C GLU A 148 -4.16 -1.44 10.72
N VAL A 149 -5.41 -1.38 10.31
CA VAL A 149 -6.33 -2.53 10.27
C VAL A 149 -5.78 -3.69 9.43
N LYS A 150 -5.01 -3.38 8.38
CA LYS A 150 -4.34 -4.38 7.52
C LYS A 150 -3.23 -5.16 8.24
N LEU A 151 -2.78 -4.63 9.38
CA LEU A 151 -1.82 -5.27 10.29
C LEU A 151 -2.47 -5.85 11.55
N GLY A 152 -3.82 -5.85 11.64
CA GLY A 152 -4.55 -6.28 12.83
C GLY A 152 -4.46 -5.29 13.98
N LEU A 153 -4.14 -4.04 13.68
CA LEU A 153 -4.02 -2.92 14.62
C LEU A 153 -5.09 -1.86 14.34
N LEU A 154 -5.11 -0.83 15.15
CA LEU A 154 -5.84 0.40 14.93
C LEU A 154 -4.89 1.60 15.06
N PRO A 155 -5.25 2.80 14.57
CA PRO A 155 -4.48 4.02 14.82
C PRO A 155 -4.37 4.26 16.32
N GLY A 156 -3.14 4.30 16.84
CA GLY A 156 -2.89 4.31 18.30
C GLY A 156 -2.32 5.64 18.83
N ALA A 157 -2.27 6.67 17.99
CA ALA A 157 -1.77 7.98 18.37
C ALA A 157 -2.81 9.09 18.15
N GLY A 158 -4.08 8.78 18.35
CA GLY A 158 -5.21 9.69 18.25
C GLY A 158 -5.87 9.75 16.88
N GLY A 159 -5.49 8.88 15.95
CA GLY A 159 -6.10 8.85 14.62
C GLY A 159 -7.59 8.54 14.64
N THR A 160 -8.04 7.61 15.50
CA THR A 160 -9.47 7.29 15.66
C THR A 160 -10.25 8.40 16.38
N GLN A 161 -9.54 9.33 17.03
CA GLN A 161 -10.14 10.46 17.72
C GLN A 161 -10.15 11.73 16.86
N ARG A 162 -9.06 11.99 16.10
CA ARG A 162 -8.92 13.21 15.27
C ARG A 162 -9.66 13.11 13.94
N LEU A 163 -9.58 11.96 13.26
CA LEU A 163 -10.19 11.84 11.93
C LEU A 163 -11.71 12.05 11.94
N PRO A 164 -12.49 11.47 12.89
CA PRO A 164 -13.95 11.70 12.95
C PRO A 164 -14.30 13.19 13.17
N ARG A 165 -13.47 13.94 13.88
CA ARG A 165 -13.66 15.38 14.12
C ARG A 165 -13.50 16.23 12.87
N LEU A 166 -12.80 15.70 11.84
CA LEU A 166 -12.66 16.37 10.54
C LEU A 166 -13.74 15.95 9.53
N ILE A 167 -14.07 14.65 9.47
CA ILE A 167 -14.87 14.10 8.36
C ILE A 167 -16.21 13.47 8.79
N GLY A 168 -16.51 13.44 10.11
CA GLY A 168 -17.69 12.78 10.67
C GLY A 168 -17.45 11.31 10.97
N ALA A 169 -18.32 10.72 11.82
CA ALA A 169 -18.14 9.35 12.32
C ALA A 169 -18.27 8.31 11.22
N GLU A 170 -19.29 8.42 10.35
CA GLU A 170 -19.55 7.45 9.28
C GLU A 170 -18.37 7.34 8.30
N ALA A 171 -17.88 8.48 7.78
CA ALA A 171 -16.76 8.51 6.85
C ALA A 171 -15.47 8.01 7.52
N ALA A 172 -15.25 8.33 8.79
CA ALA A 172 -14.08 7.86 9.54
C ALA A 172 -14.10 6.34 9.76
N VAL A 173 -15.27 5.75 10.10
CA VAL A 173 -15.43 4.30 10.20
C VAL A 173 -15.07 3.63 8.88
N GLN A 174 -15.59 4.13 7.75
CA GLN A 174 -15.31 3.58 6.43
C GLN A 174 -13.83 3.69 6.07
N ALA A 175 -13.21 4.85 6.26
CA ALA A 175 -11.81 5.10 5.94
C ALA A 175 -10.84 4.24 6.76
N ILE A 176 -11.03 4.15 8.10
CA ILE A 176 -10.10 3.44 8.98
C ILE A 176 -10.29 1.92 8.88
N ILE A 177 -11.53 1.43 8.70
CA ILE A 177 -11.80 -0.01 8.56
C ILE A 177 -11.37 -0.54 7.18
N SER A 178 -11.49 0.24 6.12
CA SER A 178 -10.93 -0.17 4.83
C SER A 178 -9.40 -0.11 4.84
N GLY A 179 -8.83 0.88 5.52
CA GLY A 179 -7.40 1.19 5.49
C GLY A 179 -6.89 1.52 4.08
N ASP A 180 -7.78 1.94 3.19
CA ASP A 180 -7.41 2.27 1.83
C ASP A 180 -6.85 3.69 1.71
N PRO A 181 -5.91 3.94 0.80
CA PRO A 181 -5.36 5.27 0.57
C PRO A 181 -6.42 6.23 0.03
N ILE A 182 -6.41 7.45 0.54
CA ILE A 182 -7.20 8.58 0.05
C ILE A 182 -6.24 9.54 -0.66
N LEU A 183 -6.47 9.86 -1.92
CA LEU A 183 -5.65 10.80 -2.66
C LEU A 183 -5.92 12.24 -2.22
N ALA A 184 -4.93 13.13 -2.38
CA ALA A 184 -5.02 14.51 -1.92
C ALA A 184 -6.26 15.29 -2.40
N PRO A 185 -6.76 15.16 -3.65
CA PRO A 185 -8.00 15.82 -4.08
C PRO A 185 -9.24 15.34 -3.29
N ASP A 186 -9.33 14.03 -3.03
CA ASP A 186 -10.42 13.47 -2.24
C ASP A 186 -10.27 13.84 -0.76
N ALA A 187 -9.04 13.82 -0.24
CA ALA A 187 -8.73 14.26 1.13
C ALA A 187 -9.10 15.75 1.35
N LEU A 188 -8.92 16.61 0.33
CA LEU A 188 -9.39 18.00 0.35
C LEU A 188 -10.94 18.06 0.38
N ALA A 189 -11.60 17.30 -0.49
CA ALA A 189 -13.05 17.29 -0.53
C ALA A 189 -13.69 16.77 0.78
N MET A 190 -13.02 15.84 1.46
CA MET A 190 -13.43 15.32 2.78
C MET A 190 -13.08 16.26 3.93
N GLY A 191 -12.14 17.20 3.76
CA GLY A 191 -11.65 18.10 4.82
C GLY A 191 -10.49 17.53 5.63
N ILE A 192 -9.85 16.45 5.17
CA ILE A 192 -8.63 15.91 5.81
C ILE A 192 -7.44 16.84 5.60
N VAL A 193 -7.31 17.44 4.42
CA VAL A 193 -6.33 18.48 4.11
C VAL A 193 -7.01 19.79 3.77
N ASP A 194 -6.32 20.91 3.97
CA ASP A 194 -6.87 22.25 3.77
C ASP A 194 -6.61 22.79 2.37
N ARG A 195 -5.50 22.34 1.74
CA ARG A 195 -5.08 22.74 0.39
C ARG A 195 -4.41 21.59 -0.36
N VAL A 196 -4.47 21.67 -1.68
CA VAL A 196 -3.65 20.86 -2.57
C VAL A 196 -2.70 21.80 -3.30
N ALA A 197 -1.41 21.51 -3.24
CA ALA A 197 -0.37 22.32 -3.88
C ALA A 197 -0.48 22.24 -5.40
N SER A 198 -0.07 23.31 -6.07
CA SER A 198 0.00 23.41 -7.54
C SER A 198 1.44 23.39 -8.07
N GLY A 199 2.41 23.66 -7.22
CA GLY A 199 3.84 23.73 -7.54
C GLY A 199 4.70 23.06 -6.47
N ASP A 200 5.80 23.72 -6.08
CA ASP A 200 6.68 23.21 -5.03
C ASP A 200 5.96 23.24 -3.68
N ILE A 201 5.80 22.06 -3.08
CA ILE A 201 5.03 21.88 -1.84
C ILE A 201 5.64 22.62 -0.66
N VAL A 202 6.98 22.73 -0.61
CA VAL A 202 7.66 23.41 0.51
C VAL A 202 7.48 24.92 0.40
N GLU A 203 7.68 25.49 -0.80
CA GLU A 203 7.48 26.92 -1.04
C GLU A 203 6.01 27.32 -0.82
N GLU A 204 5.05 26.50 -1.28
CA GLU A 204 3.62 26.76 -1.05
C GLU A 204 3.22 26.61 0.43
N ALA A 205 3.85 25.70 1.17
CA ALA A 205 3.61 25.56 2.61
C ALA A 205 4.17 26.73 3.41
N ILE A 206 5.34 27.24 3.04
CA ILE A 206 5.92 28.44 3.64
C ILE A 206 5.03 29.66 3.37
N ALA A 207 4.61 29.86 2.12
CA ALA A 207 3.67 30.93 1.77
C ALA A 207 2.35 30.80 2.56
N TYR A 208 1.85 29.57 2.73
CA TYR A 208 0.65 29.33 3.54
C TYR A 208 0.88 29.67 5.02
N ALA A 209 2.06 29.35 5.58
CA ALA A 209 2.43 29.74 6.94
C ALA A 209 2.49 31.27 7.09
N GLU A 210 3.06 31.97 6.11
CA GLU A 210 3.10 33.44 6.09
C GLU A 210 1.69 34.06 6.03
N GLU A 211 0.77 33.49 5.25
CA GLU A 211 -0.64 33.92 5.25
C GLU A 211 -1.29 33.75 6.63
N ILE A 212 -1.03 32.58 7.29
CA ILE A 212 -1.55 32.30 8.64
C ILE A 212 -1.01 33.32 9.66
N ILE A 213 0.29 33.61 9.61
CA ILE A 213 0.95 34.63 10.45
C ILE A 213 0.32 36.00 10.21
N ALA A 214 0.23 36.42 8.94
CA ALA A 214 -0.31 37.72 8.57
C ALA A 214 -1.79 37.90 8.97
N ALA A 215 -2.56 36.84 8.94
CA ALA A 215 -3.95 36.83 9.38
C ALA A 215 -4.10 36.87 10.92
N GLY A 216 -3.01 36.70 11.67
CA GLY A 216 -3.06 36.51 13.13
C GLY A 216 -3.93 35.31 13.51
N ALA A 217 -3.95 34.26 12.65
CA ALA A 217 -4.80 33.13 12.86
C ALA A 217 -4.36 32.33 14.10
N ALA A 218 -5.34 31.99 14.93
CA ALA A 218 -5.11 31.18 16.13
C ALA A 218 -4.80 29.71 15.73
N LYS A 219 -4.17 29.02 16.66
CA LYS A 219 -4.05 27.54 16.56
C LYS A 219 -5.42 26.89 16.32
N ARG A 220 -5.41 25.87 15.50
CA ARG A 220 -6.60 25.08 15.16
C ARG A 220 -6.36 23.60 15.43
N ARG A 221 -6.37 23.23 16.71
CA ARG A 221 -6.17 21.84 17.10
C ARG A 221 -7.42 21.00 16.77
N ILE A 222 -7.22 19.91 16.05
CA ILE A 222 -8.34 19.02 15.69
C ILE A 222 -9.03 18.44 16.92
N ARG A 223 -8.28 18.18 18.00
CA ARG A 223 -8.84 17.65 19.25
C ARG A 223 -9.93 18.54 19.86
N ASP A 224 -9.89 19.85 19.56
CA ASP A 224 -10.85 20.82 20.08
C ASP A 224 -12.09 20.98 19.17
N LEU A 225 -12.07 20.37 17.98
CA LEU A 225 -13.19 20.42 17.03
C LEU A 225 -14.30 19.43 17.43
N ASP A 226 -15.54 19.88 17.35
CA ASP A 226 -16.70 19.09 17.77
C ASP A 226 -17.84 19.04 16.73
N GLU A 227 -17.83 19.99 15.79
CA GLU A 227 -18.94 20.24 14.88
C GLU A 227 -19.36 19.00 14.07
N LYS A 228 -18.39 18.22 13.58
CA LYS A 228 -18.66 17.06 12.72
C LYS A 228 -19.15 15.82 13.48
N ILE A 229 -18.81 15.69 14.76
CA ILE A 229 -19.22 14.56 15.60
C ILE A 229 -20.45 14.85 16.46
N ALA A 230 -20.77 16.14 16.68
CA ALA A 230 -21.87 16.54 17.55
C ALA A 230 -23.23 16.02 17.08
N ALA A 231 -23.45 15.92 15.78
CA ALA A 231 -24.68 15.40 15.20
C ALA A 231 -24.90 13.90 15.43
N ASP A 232 -23.83 13.15 15.67
CA ASP A 232 -23.84 11.69 15.85
C ASP A 232 -23.88 11.28 17.34
N ARG A 233 -23.82 12.22 18.27
CA ARG A 233 -23.90 11.93 19.71
C ARG A 233 -25.19 11.23 20.08
N GLY A 234 -25.06 10.10 20.77
CA GLY A 234 -26.20 9.26 21.15
C GLY A 234 -26.85 8.49 20.00
N ASN A 235 -26.25 8.51 18.81
CA ASN A 235 -26.78 7.77 17.65
C ASN A 235 -26.35 6.29 17.70
N GLU A 236 -26.93 5.55 18.67
CA GLU A 236 -26.66 4.11 18.82
C GLU A 236 -26.98 3.30 17.55
N ALA A 237 -27.98 3.74 16.77
CA ALA A 237 -28.39 3.05 15.56
C ALA A 237 -27.29 3.04 14.50
N LEU A 238 -26.52 4.13 14.37
CA LEU A 238 -25.38 4.24 13.44
C LEU A 238 -24.33 3.17 13.76
N PHE A 239 -23.90 3.10 15.02
CA PHE A 239 -22.87 2.16 15.45
C PHE A 239 -23.33 0.71 15.41
N ALA A 240 -24.61 0.45 15.77
CA ALA A 240 -25.21 -0.89 15.65
C ALA A 240 -25.28 -1.36 14.17
N GLN A 241 -25.56 -0.46 13.22
CA GLN A 241 -25.57 -0.78 11.81
C GLN A 241 -24.15 -1.17 11.32
N PHE A 242 -23.11 -0.42 11.70
CA PHE A 242 -21.73 -0.77 11.37
C PHE A 242 -21.32 -2.08 12.02
N ALA A 243 -21.62 -2.30 13.28
CA ALA A 243 -21.32 -3.56 13.96
C ALA A 243 -21.95 -4.77 13.26
N ALA A 244 -23.21 -4.67 12.84
CA ALA A 244 -23.88 -5.72 12.07
C ALA A 244 -23.25 -5.93 10.67
N GLY A 245 -22.75 -4.86 10.05
CA GLY A 245 -21.98 -4.92 8.81
C GLY A 245 -20.66 -5.66 8.96
N LEU A 246 -19.90 -5.38 10.02
CA LEU A 246 -18.61 -5.99 10.31
C LEU A 246 -18.70 -7.52 10.49
N VAL A 247 -19.75 -8.01 11.13
CA VAL A 247 -19.98 -9.46 11.28
C VAL A 247 -20.04 -10.17 9.92
N LYS A 248 -20.49 -9.49 8.87
CA LYS A 248 -20.62 -10.05 7.52
C LYS A 248 -19.34 -9.87 6.68
N THR A 249 -18.72 -8.69 6.75
CA THR A 249 -17.62 -8.29 5.86
C THR A 249 -16.23 -8.58 6.44
N HIS A 250 -16.08 -8.55 7.77
CA HIS A 250 -14.82 -8.73 8.51
C HIS A 250 -14.92 -9.87 9.53
N ARG A 251 -15.57 -10.96 9.13
CA ARG A 251 -15.82 -12.11 10.00
C ARG A 251 -14.52 -12.66 10.60
N GLY A 252 -14.46 -12.70 11.93
CA GLY A 252 -13.33 -13.23 12.69
C GLY A 252 -12.13 -12.27 12.82
N GLN A 253 -12.19 -11.06 12.24
CA GLN A 253 -11.17 -10.05 12.44
C GLN A 253 -11.41 -9.27 13.73
N PHE A 254 -10.35 -9.07 14.52
CA PHE A 254 -10.44 -8.42 15.83
C PHE A 254 -10.42 -6.88 15.74
N ALA A 255 -9.45 -6.32 15.01
CA ALA A 255 -9.20 -4.88 14.95
C ALA A 255 -10.40 -4.03 14.46
N PRO A 256 -11.20 -4.43 13.44
CA PRO A 256 -12.33 -3.63 12.98
C PRO A 256 -13.38 -3.32 14.07
N ALA A 257 -13.65 -4.28 14.96
CA ALA A 257 -14.56 -4.05 16.06
C ALA A 257 -13.98 -3.08 17.13
N GLN A 258 -12.66 -3.13 17.34
CA GLN A 258 -11.97 -2.20 18.24
C GLN A 258 -11.95 -0.78 17.66
N ILE A 259 -11.74 -0.63 16.34
CA ILE A 259 -11.80 0.64 15.63
C ILE A 259 -13.19 1.28 15.79
N LEU A 260 -14.25 0.49 15.59
CA LEU A 260 -15.62 0.99 15.75
C LEU A 260 -15.87 1.50 17.18
N LYS A 261 -15.40 0.76 18.21
CA LYS A 261 -15.49 1.17 19.62
C LYS A 261 -14.73 2.48 19.87
N CYS A 262 -13.56 2.68 19.27
CA CYS A 262 -12.78 3.91 19.42
C CYS A 262 -13.48 5.12 18.80
N ILE A 263 -14.09 4.95 17.60
CA ILE A 263 -14.82 6.03 16.93
C ILE A 263 -16.11 6.35 17.68
N GLU A 264 -16.82 5.34 18.21
CA GLU A 264 -17.97 5.55 19.09
C GLU A 264 -17.57 6.36 20.34
N ALA A 265 -16.42 6.06 20.95
CA ALA A 265 -15.87 6.85 22.06
C ALA A 265 -15.50 8.28 21.63
N ALA A 266 -14.93 8.49 20.43
CA ALA A 266 -14.64 9.81 19.91
C ALA A 266 -15.88 10.70 19.82
N VAL A 267 -17.04 10.11 19.55
CA VAL A 267 -18.34 10.82 19.44
C VAL A 267 -19.01 11.03 20.80
N ASN A 268 -18.98 10.03 21.68
CA ASN A 268 -19.83 9.97 22.87
C ASN A 268 -19.09 10.23 24.19
N ALA A 269 -17.75 10.21 24.21
CA ALA A 269 -16.98 10.50 25.43
C ALA A 269 -17.14 11.97 25.85
N GLU A 270 -16.87 12.25 27.13
CA GLU A 270 -16.99 13.57 27.73
C GLU A 270 -16.07 14.60 27.03
N ASP A 271 -14.85 14.16 26.70
CA ASP A 271 -13.86 14.99 26.03
C ASP A 271 -12.92 14.11 25.16
N PHE A 272 -11.94 14.75 24.53
CA PHE A 272 -10.94 14.06 23.70
C PHE A 272 -10.13 13.05 24.49
N ASP A 273 -9.70 13.40 25.73
CA ASP A 273 -8.80 12.56 26.52
C ASP A 273 -9.52 11.28 27.01
N ALA A 274 -10.80 11.37 27.35
CA ALA A 274 -11.61 10.23 27.66
C ALA A 274 -11.80 9.27 26.45
N GLY A 275 -12.03 9.83 25.27
CA GLY A 275 -12.07 9.05 24.03
C GLY A 275 -10.72 8.42 23.68
N PHE A 276 -9.63 9.17 23.84
CA PHE A 276 -8.27 8.70 23.62
C PHE A 276 -7.87 7.57 24.59
N ALA A 277 -8.30 7.64 25.85
CA ALA A 277 -8.10 6.54 26.80
C ALA A 277 -8.71 5.21 26.30
N VAL A 278 -9.90 5.26 25.70
CA VAL A 278 -10.53 4.09 25.06
C VAL A 278 -9.70 3.60 23.86
N GLU A 279 -9.18 4.51 23.04
CA GLU A 279 -8.28 4.15 21.93
C GLU A 279 -7.05 3.40 22.44
N GLN A 280 -6.41 3.90 23.52
CA GLN A 280 -5.23 3.27 24.11
C GLN A 280 -5.52 1.86 24.67
N GLU A 281 -6.68 1.64 25.30
CA GLU A 281 -7.11 0.31 25.74
C GLU A 281 -7.32 -0.63 24.56
N CYS A 282 -8.04 -0.19 23.53
CA CYS A 282 -8.29 -0.96 22.33
C CYS A 282 -7.00 -1.26 21.55
N PHE A 283 -6.07 -0.31 21.48
CA PHE A 283 -4.77 -0.50 20.85
C PHE A 283 -3.94 -1.57 21.57
N LYS A 284 -3.87 -1.52 22.91
CA LYS A 284 -3.21 -2.56 23.72
C LYS A 284 -3.86 -3.92 23.51
N ALA A 285 -5.18 -4.00 23.38
CA ALA A 285 -5.88 -5.24 23.09
C ALA A 285 -5.51 -5.80 21.70
N CYS A 286 -5.41 -4.95 20.67
CA CYS A 286 -4.94 -5.33 19.33
C CYS A 286 -3.48 -5.79 19.35
N LEU A 287 -2.60 -5.12 20.13
CA LEU A 287 -1.20 -5.54 20.28
C LEU A 287 -1.05 -6.93 20.89
N ALA A 288 -1.97 -7.32 21.78
CA ALA A 288 -1.98 -8.63 22.43
C ALA A 288 -2.66 -9.74 21.61
N ASP A 289 -3.42 -9.37 20.56
CA ASP A 289 -4.13 -10.35 19.73
C ASP A 289 -3.18 -11.04 18.74
N PRO A 290 -3.23 -12.39 18.63
CA PRO A 290 -2.33 -13.13 17.72
C PRO A 290 -2.52 -12.80 16.24
N GLN A 291 -3.66 -12.24 15.82
CA GLN A 291 -3.88 -11.83 14.42
C GLN A 291 -2.88 -10.77 13.97
N ARG A 292 -2.46 -9.89 14.89
CA ARG A 292 -1.41 -8.89 14.61
C ARG A 292 -0.13 -9.56 14.10
N GLU A 293 0.38 -10.57 14.81
CA GLU A 293 1.62 -11.27 14.44
C GLU A 293 1.48 -11.96 13.08
N ALA A 294 0.34 -12.62 12.85
CA ALA A 294 0.06 -13.28 11.59
C ALA A 294 -0.01 -12.29 10.42
N LEU A 295 -0.69 -11.15 10.59
CA LEU A 295 -0.84 -10.13 9.55
C LEU A 295 0.47 -9.39 9.28
N ILE A 296 1.27 -9.09 10.31
CA ILE A 296 2.62 -8.53 10.15
C ILE A 296 3.53 -9.53 9.40
N HIS A 297 3.46 -10.83 9.74
CA HIS A 297 4.20 -11.86 9.02
C HIS A 297 3.84 -11.87 7.53
N ILE A 298 2.54 -11.88 7.20
CA ILE A 298 2.07 -11.84 5.80
C ILE A 298 2.53 -10.56 5.10
N PHE A 299 2.47 -9.42 5.76
CA PHE A 299 2.95 -8.15 5.20
C PHE A 299 4.43 -8.19 4.79
N PHE A 300 5.30 -8.76 5.63
CA PHE A 300 6.70 -8.93 5.28
C PHE A 300 6.92 -10.04 4.24
N ALA A 301 6.16 -11.12 4.30
CA ALA A 301 6.22 -12.20 3.33
C ALA A 301 5.84 -11.72 1.91
N GLU A 302 4.77 -10.94 1.77
CA GLU A 302 4.38 -10.31 0.49
C GLU A 302 5.48 -9.39 -0.07
N ARG A 303 6.20 -8.67 0.79
CA ARG A 303 7.35 -7.84 0.38
C ARG A 303 8.56 -8.67 -0.02
N ALA A 304 8.86 -9.72 0.73
CA ALA A 304 9.96 -10.64 0.44
C ALA A 304 9.72 -11.39 -0.89
N ALA A 305 8.47 -11.77 -1.16
CA ALA A 305 8.08 -12.45 -2.39
C ALA A 305 8.38 -11.64 -3.67
N ASN A 306 8.43 -10.30 -3.59
CA ASN A 306 8.81 -9.45 -4.72
C ASN A 306 10.30 -9.52 -5.10
N LYS A 307 11.15 -10.14 -4.28
CA LYS A 307 12.57 -10.31 -4.59
C LYS A 307 12.75 -11.56 -5.45
N ILE A 308 13.55 -11.43 -6.51
CA ILE A 308 13.86 -12.56 -7.40
C ILE A 308 15.16 -13.18 -6.90
N PRO A 309 15.13 -14.44 -6.38
CA PRO A 309 16.33 -15.09 -5.89
C PRO A 309 17.41 -15.21 -7.00
N GLY A 310 18.63 -14.78 -6.69
CA GLY A 310 19.76 -14.84 -7.62
C GLY A 310 19.76 -13.78 -8.73
N LEU A 311 18.92 -12.74 -8.61
CA LEU A 311 18.95 -11.56 -9.45
C LEU A 311 19.18 -10.33 -8.57
N ASP A 312 20.45 -9.99 -8.35
CA ASP A 312 20.85 -8.79 -7.65
C ASP A 312 21.07 -7.65 -8.67
N GLY A 313 20.37 -6.53 -8.49
CA GLY A 313 20.52 -5.33 -9.32
C GLY A 313 19.29 -4.99 -10.17
N ASP A 314 19.36 -3.84 -10.85
CA ASP A 314 18.31 -3.37 -11.74
C ASP A 314 18.32 -4.17 -13.05
N VAL A 315 17.29 -5.01 -13.24
CA VAL A 315 17.07 -5.74 -14.47
C VAL A 315 16.22 -4.86 -15.40
N PRO A 316 16.63 -4.63 -16.66
CA PRO A 316 15.80 -3.90 -17.63
C PRO A 316 14.50 -4.67 -17.86
N LEU A 317 13.35 -3.98 -17.73
CA LEU A 317 12.03 -4.58 -17.91
C LEU A 317 11.49 -4.26 -19.30
N LEU A 318 10.71 -5.19 -19.86
CA LEU A 318 9.94 -4.93 -21.07
C LEU A 318 8.77 -3.97 -20.75
N ASP A 319 8.51 -3.03 -21.64
CA ASP A 319 7.38 -2.11 -21.53
C ASP A 319 6.11 -2.79 -22.06
N ILE A 320 5.31 -3.34 -21.14
CA ILE A 320 4.07 -4.06 -21.46
C ILE A 320 2.93 -3.06 -21.64
N LYS A 321 2.49 -2.86 -22.88
CA LYS A 321 1.35 -2.00 -23.25
C LYS A 321 0.10 -2.79 -23.61
N ARG A 322 0.27 -4.03 -24.10
CA ARG A 322 -0.82 -4.90 -24.54
C ARG A 322 -0.53 -6.35 -24.19
N GLY A 323 -1.55 -7.05 -23.70
CA GLY A 323 -1.53 -8.48 -23.48
C GLY A 323 -2.32 -9.26 -24.54
N SER A 324 -2.05 -10.56 -24.59
CA SER A 324 -2.89 -11.56 -25.28
C SER A 324 -3.10 -12.76 -24.38
N VAL A 325 -4.25 -13.42 -24.50
CA VAL A 325 -4.58 -14.65 -23.78
C VAL A 325 -5.11 -15.68 -24.77
N VAL A 326 -4.55 -16.89 -24.73
CA VAL A 326 -4.98 -18.04 -25.53
C VAL A 326 -5.78 -18.99 -24.65
N GLY A 327 -7.04 -19.23 -25.02
CA GLY A 327 -8.05 -19.97 -24.25
C GLY A 327 -9.03 -19.03 -23.57
N ALA A 328 -10.31 -19.10 -23.94
CA ALA A 328 -11.40 -18.29 -23.37
C ALA A 328 -12.20 -19.02 -22.27
N GLY A 329 -11.61 -20.04 -21.67
CA GLY A 329 -12.15 -20.77 -20.52
C GLY A 329 -12.13 -19.96 -19.23
N THR A 330 -12.42 -20.64 -18.10
CA THR A 330 -12.46 -20.00 -16.77
C THR A 330 -11.16 -19.26 -16.42
N MET A 331 -10.00 -19.87 -16.68
CA MET A 331 -8.71 -19.26 -16.38
C MET A 331 -8.41 -18.12 -17.33
N GLY A 332 -8.48 -18.34 -18.65
CA GLY A 332 -8.15 -17.30 -19.63
C GLY A 332 -9.08 -16.09 -19.55
N GLY A 333 -10.39 -16.30 -19.35
CA GLY A 333 -11.32 -15.21 -19.09
C GLY A 333 -10.97 -14.41 -17.83
N GLY A 334 -10.62 -15.09 -16.75
CA GLY A 334 -10.17 -14.45 -15.51
C GLY A 334 -8.85 -13.70 -15.67
N ILE A 335 -7.89 -14.24 -16.46
CA ILE A 335 -6.62 -13.57 -16.77
C ILE A 335 -6.87 -12.32 -17.62
N ALA A 336 -7.73 -12.40 -18.64
CA ALA A 336 -8.12 -11.23 -19.44
C ALA A 336 -8.74 -10.12 -18.56
N MET A 337 -9.58 -10.48 -17.58
CA MET A 337 -10.08 -9.52 -16.59
C MET A 337 -8.96 -8.88 -15.76
N CYS A 338 -7.90 -9.61 -15.41
CA CYS A 338 -6.76 -9.01 -14.70
C CYS A 338 -6.08 -7.92 -15.52
N PHE A 339 -5.86 -8.15 -16.82
CA PHE A 339 -5.32 -7.12 -17.73
C PHE A 339 -6.24 -5.90 -17.82
N ALA A 340 -7.54 -6.12 -18.08
CA ALA A 340 -8.51 -5.04 -18.18
C ALA A 340 -8.64 -4.23 -16.89
N ASN A 341 -8.60 -4.88 -15.72
CA ASN A 341 -8.60 -4.21 -14.41
C ASN A 341 -7.36 -3.35 -14.17
N ALA A 342 -6.24 -3.68 -14.83
CA ALA A 342 -4.99 -2.90 -14.78
C ALA A 342 -4.91 -1.81 -15.87
N GLY A 343 -6.00 -1.57 -16.61
CA GLY A 343 -6.05 -0.62 -17.72
C GLY A 343 -5.25 -1.05 -18.95
N LEU A 344 -4.99 -2.36 -19.10
CA LEU A 344 -4.23 -2.90 -20.23
C LEU A 344 -5.17 -3.53 -21.25
N PRO A 345 -5.11 -3.10 -22.53
CA PRO A 345 -5.78 -3.81 -23.62
C PRO A 345 -5.30 -5.26 -23.71
N VAL A 346 -6.24 -6.17 -23.91
CA VAL A 346 -5.93 -7.61 -24.00
C VAL A 346 -6.75 -8.28 -25.10
N ARG A 347 -6.08 -9.02 -25.98
CA ARG A 347 -6.73 -9.89 -26.95
C ARG A 347 -7.05 -11.23 -26.29
N LEU A 348 -8.29 -11.66 -26.40
CA LEU A 348 -8.74 -12.96 -25.92
C LEU A 348 -9.05 -13.83 -27.13
N HIS A 349 -8.33 -14.95 -27.26
CA HIS A 349 -8.48 -15.88 -28.38
C HIS A 349 -8.91 -17.27 -27.88
N ASP A 350 -9.78 -17.89 -28.66
CA ASP A 350 -10.08 -19.33 -28.57
C ASP A 350 -10.23 -19.90 -29.97
N ASN A 351 -9.79 -21.15 -30.19
CA ASN A 351 -9.93 -21.80 -31.49
C ASN A 351 -11.40 -22.06 -31.87
N ASP A 352 -12.28 -22.15 -30.87
CA ASP A 352 -13.71 -22.30 -31.03
C ASP A 352 -14.44 -20.96 -30.81
N PRO A 353 -15.06 -20.38 -31.86
CA PRO A 353 -15.78 -19.12 -31.75
C PRO A 353 -16.92 -19.15 -30.71
N GLU A 354 -17.57 -20.30 -30.52
CA GLU A 354 -18.63 -20.44 -29.51
C GLU A 354 -18.04 -20.37 -28.08
N ASN A 355 -16.86 -20.97 -27.85
CA ASN A 355 -16.13 -20.86 -26.59
C ASN A 355 -15.70 -19.43 -26.33
N LEU A 356 -15.19 -18.73 -27.35
CA LEU A 356 -14.79 -17.33 -27.25
C LEU A 356 -15.99 -16.45 -26.85
N ALA A 357 -17.11 -16.58 -27.57
CA ALA A 357 -18.34 -15.82 -27.28
C ALA A 357 -18.87 -16.12 -25.87
N ARG A 358 -18.87 -17.39 -25.46
CA ARG A 358 -19.26 -17.80 -24.11
C ARG A 358 -18.32 -17.21 -23.04
N GLY A 359 -17.02 -17.22 -23.28
CA GLY A 359 -16.02 -16.65 -22.38
C GLY A 359 -16.24 -15.15 -22.15
N VAL A 360 -16.45 -14.38 -23.23
CA VAL A 360 -16.77 -12.94 -23.15
C VAL A 360 -18.04 -12.69 -22.33
N LYS A 361 -19.10 -13.48 -22.58
CA LYS A 361 -20.37 -13.37 -21.83
C LYS A 361 -20.19 -13.67 -20.34
N VAL A 362 -19.33 -14.62 -19.97
CA VAL A 362 -18.99 -14.91 -18.56
C VAL A 362 -18.28 -13.73 -17.92
N ILE A 363 -17.34 -13.10 -18.61
CA ILE A 363 -16.62 -11.89 -18.15
C ILE A 363 -17.61 -10.76 -17.89
N GLU A 364 -18.49 -10.46 -18.87
CA GLU A 364 -19.53 -9.44 -18.75
C GLU A 364 -20.42 -9.69 -17.52
N GLY A 365 -20.87 -10.96 -17.34
CA GLY A 365 -21.67 -11.35 -16.19
C GLY A 365 -20.94 -11.21 -14.85
N ASN A 366 -19.61 -11.37 -14.80
CA ASN A 366 -18.79 -11.15 -13.61
C ASN A 366 -18.74 -9.66 -13.24
N TYR A 367 -18.53 -8.78 -14.22
CA TYR A 367 -18.55 -7.34 -14.01
C TYR A 367 -19.95 -6.85 -13.62
N ALA A 368 -21.00 -7.29 -14.33
CA ALA A 368 -22.39 -6.91 -14.02
C ALA A 368 -22.78 -7.26 -12.57
N ARG A 369 -22.34 -8.44 -12.06
CA ARG A 369 -22.54 -8.81 -10.64
C ARG A 369 -21.79 -7.89 -9.67
N THR A 370 -20.65 -7.35 -10.09
CA THR A 370 -19.86 -6.41 -9.28
C THR A 370 -20.53 -5.03 -9.25
N VAL A 371 -21.09 -4.58 -10.39
CA VAL A 371 -21.89 -3.35 -10.50
C VAL A 371 -23.15 -3.46 -9.65
N ALA A 372 -23.88 -4.58 -9.73
CA ALA A 372 -25.09 -4.80 -8.93
C ALA A 372 -24.84 -4.78 -7.41
N LYS A 373 -23.60 -5.05 -6.98
CA LYS A 373 -23.17 -4.95 -5.56
C LYS A 373 -22.66 -3.55 -5.20
N GLY A 374 -22.70 -2.58 -6.09
CA GLY A 374 -22.20 -1.22 -5.87
C GLY A 374 -20.68 -1.11 -5.71
N ARG A 375 -19.91 -2.13 -6.16
CA ARG A 375 -18.44 -2.18 -6.05
C ARG A 375 -17.71 -1.77 -7.32
N LEU A 376 -18.46 -1.47 -8.37
CA LEU A 376 -17.99 -1.00 -9.66
C LEU A 376 -19.12 -0.14 -10.26
N SER A 377 -18.79 0.97 -10.87
CA SER A 377 -19.75 1.76 -11.65
C SER A 377 -20.01 1.13 -13.02
N GLN A 378 -21.12 1.47 -13.66
CA GLN A 378 -21.40 1.04 -15.03
C GLN A 378 -20.33 1.56 -16.00
N ALA A 379 -19.90 2.81 -15.85
CA ALA A 379 -18.88 3.42 -16.70
C ALA A 379 -17.54 2.68 -16.62
N GLU A 380 -17.09 2.29 -15.41
CA GLU A 380 -15.88 1.49 -15.23
C GLU A 380 -16.02 0.08 -15.82
N MET A 381 -17.22 -0.53 -15.73
CA MET A 381 -17.49 -1.81 -16.39
C MET A 381 -17.34 -1.68 -17.90
N ASP A 382 -17.94 -0.65 -18.49
CA ASP A 382 -17.92 -0.41 -19.94
C ASP A 382 -16.49 -0.15 -20.43
N GLU A 383 -15.70 0.63 -19.66
CA GLU A 383 -14.29 0.87 -19.92
C GLU A 383 -13.49 -0.45 -19.91
N ARG A 384 -13.62 -1.26 -18.84
CA ARG A 384 -12.89 -2.54 -18.72
C ARG A 384 -13.30 -3.53 -19.80
N MET A 385 -14.58 -3.60 -20.16
CA MET A 385 -15.05 -4.44 -21.26
C MET A 385 -14.49 -3.99 -22.60
N SER A 386 -14.32 -2.69 -22.82
CA SER A 386 -13.72 -2.16 -24.06
C SER A 386 -12.24 -2.54 -24.25
N LEU A 387 -11.53 -2.82 -23.15
CA LEU A 387 -10.13 -3.28 -23.17
C LEU A 387 -9.99 -4.76 -23.53
N ILE A 388 -11.06 -5.55 -23.44
CA ILE A 388 -11.05 -6.99 -23.79
C ILE A 388 -11.49 -7.14 -25.24
N ILE A 389 -10.56 -7.55 -26.11
CA ILE A 389 -10.74 -7.63 -27.56
C ILE A 389 -10.85 -9.10 -27.95
N PRO A 390 -12.08 -9.63 -28.19
CA PRO A 390 -12.26 -10.98 -28.72
C PRO A 390 -11.59 -11.09 -30.09
N THR A 391 -10.82 -12.17 -30.28
CA THR A 391 -9.95 -12.31 -31.47
C THR A 391 -10.07 -13.74 -32.00
N GLU A 392 -10.61 -13.91 -33.20
CA GLU A 392 -10.78 -15.22 -33.84
C GLU A 392 -9.50 -15.70 -34.54
N LYS A 393 -8.71 -14.78 -35.10
CA LYS A 393 -7.49 -15.11 -35.82
C LYS A 393 -6.31 -15.18 -34.86
N PHE A 394 -5.62 -16.30 -34.85
CA PHE A 394 -4.43 -16.50 -34.02
C PHE A 394 -3.32 -15.53 -34.34
N GLU A 395 -3.18 -15.12 -35.60
CA GLU A 395 -2.17 -14.18 -36.10
C GLU A 395 -2.31 -12.77 -35.51
N ASP A 396 -3.53 -12.39 -35.13
CA ASP A 396 -3.78 -11.07 -34.54
C ASP A 396 -3.17 -10.94 -33.13
N LEU A 397 -2.75 -12.05 -32.48
CA LEU A 397 -2.06 -12.03 -31.18
C LEU A 397 -0.67 -11.39 -31.26
N GLY A 398 -0.08 -11.35 -32.45
CA GLY A 398 1.32 -10.99 -32.70
C GLY A 398 1.71 -9.57 -32.32
N ASP A 399 0.77 -8.64 -32.17
CA ASP A 399 1.03 -7.24 -31.78
C ASP A 399 1.17 -7.03 -30.25
N ALA A 400 0.94 -8.06 -29.46
CA ALA A 400 1.03 -7.97 -28.00
C ALA A 400 2.49 -8.06 -27.50
N ASP A 401 2.74 -7.47 -26.31
CA ASP A 401 4.04 -7.49 -25.63
C ASP A 401 4.22 -8.74 -24.78
N VAL A 402 3.10 -9.34 -24.39
CA VAL A 402 3.03 -10.57 -23.61
C VAL A 402 1.84 -11.42 -24.05
N VAL A 403 2.03 -12.73 -24.09
CA VAL A 403 0.95 -13.68 -24.27
C VAL A 403 0.92 -14.65 -23.09
N VAL A 404 -0.27 -14.93 -22.56
CA VAL A 404 -0.49 -15.96 -21.54
C VAL A 404 -1.34 -17.07 -22.14
N GLU A 405 -0.75 -18.25 -22.27
CA GLU A 405 -1.45 -19.46 -22.70
C GLU A 405 -2.20 -20.08 -21.51
N ALA A 406 -3.49 -20.30 -21.65
CA ALA A 406 -4.40 -20.84 -20.65
C ALA A 406 -5.40 -21.86 -21.23
N VAL A 407 -4.88 -22.74 -22.09
CA VAL A 407 -5.65 -23.83 -22.70
C VAL A 407 -5.64 -25.07 -21.81
N TYR A 408 -6.19 -26.16 -22.31
CA TYR A 408 -6.27 -27.43 -21.59
C TYR A 408 -4.88 -27.95 -21.18
N GLU A 409 -4.78 -28.58 -20.00
CA GLU A 409 -3.53 -29.03 -19.39
C GLU A 409 -3.02 -30.31 -20.08
N ASN A 410 -2.38 -30.13 -21.24
CA ASN A 410 -1.77 -31.17 -22.06
C ASN A 410 -0.47 -30.65 -22.66
N LEU A 411 0.65 -31.35 -22.44
CA LEU A 411 1.98 -30.90 -22.85
C LEU A 411 2.10 -30.73 -24.37
N GLU A 412 1.65 -31.71 -25.15
CA GLU A 412 1.75 -31.69 -26.61
C GLU A 412 0.97 -30.52 -27.21
N LEU A 413 -0.26 -30.29 -26.72
CA LEU A 413 -1.08 -29.15 -27.13
C LEU A 413 -0.38 -27.80 -26.80
N LYS A 414 0.20 -27.69 -25.61
CA LYS A 414 0.91 -26.44 -25.22
C LYS A 414 2.15 -26.25 -26.08
N GLN A 415 2.92 -27.29 -26.39
CA GLN A 415 4.06 -27.22 -27.30
C GLN A 415 3.64 -26.78 -28.71
N GLU A 416 2.55 -27.34 -29.26
CA GLU A 416 2.00 -26.88 -30.54
C GLU A 416 1.64 -25.39 -30.54
N ILE A 417 0.96 -24.93 -29.48
CA ILE A 417 0.59 -23.53 -29.33
C ILE A 417 1.84 -22.64 -29.23
N PHE A 418 2.84 -23.05 -28.45
CA PHE A 418 4.08 -22.28 -28.30
C PHE A 418 4.88 -22.22 -29.59
N GLN A 419 4.91 -23.28 -30.41
CA GLN A 419 5.49 -23.25 -31.76
C GLN A 419 4.77 -22.27 -32.70
N ARG A 420 3.43 -22.14 -32.55
CA ARG A 420 2.65 -21.15 -33.31
C ARG A 420 2.90 -19.73 -32.80
N LEU A 421 2.92 -19.53 -31.47
CA LEU A 421 3.22 -18.24 -30.84
C LEU A 421 4.62 -17.76 -31.19
N ASP A 422 5.61 -18.64 -31.24
CA ASP A 422 6.98 -18.33 -31.63
C ASP A 422 7.07 -17.69 -33.02
N LYS A 423 6.19 -18.10 -33.95
CA LYS A 423 6.13 -17.56 -35.33
C LYS A 423 5.32 -16.28 -35.47
N VAL A 424 4.33 -16.07 -34.57
CA VAL A 424 3.35 -14.99 -34.69
C VAL A 424 3.71 -13.80 -33.80
N MET A 425 4.21 -14.07 -32.61
CA MET A 425 4.53 -13.01 -31.66
C MET A 425 5.77 -12.22 -32.10
N LYS A 426 5.70 -10.90 -31.94
CA LYS A 426 6.84 -10.02 -32.25
C LYS A 426 8.08 -10.39 -31.47
N ASP A 427 9.24 -10.00 -31.97
CA ASP A 427 10.51 -10.17 -31.30
C ASP A 427 10.50 -9.47 -29.92
N GLY A 428 11.08 -10.14 -28.92
CA GLY A 428 11.15 -9.65 -27.55
C GLY A 428 9.85 -9.75 -26.75
N ALA A 429 8.75 -10.28 -27.32
CA ALA A 429 7.53 -10.54 -26.55
C ALA A 429 7.74 -11.66 -25.51
N LEU A 430 7.15 -11.49 -24.34
CA LEU A 430 7.12 -12.50 -23.29
C LEU A 430 6.09 -13.57 -23.60
N LEU A 431 6.51 -14.83 -23.58
CA LEU A 431 5.66 -16.00 -23.79
C LEU A 431 5.43 -16.72 -22.45
N ALA A 432 4.21 -16.68 -21.94
CA ALA A 432 3.88 -17.26 -20.65
C ALA A 432 2.89 -18.42 -20.77
N THR A 433 3.09 -19.47 -19.98
CA THR A 433 2.10 -20.56 -19.82
C THR A 433 1.46 -20.50 -18.43
N ASN A 434 0.15 -20.73 -18.37
CA ASN A 434 -0.58 -20.84 -17.09
C ASN A 434 -0.69 -22.31 -16.63
N THR A 435 0.28 -23.15 -17.00
CA THR A 435 0.29 -24.55 -16.51
C THR A 435 0.39 -24.61 -14.99
N SER A 436 -0.28 -25.59 -14.40
CA SER A 436 -0.26 -25.87 -12.96
C SER A 436 0.77 -26.91 -12.53
N GLY A 437 1.37 -27.65 -13.48
CA GLY A 437 2.28 -28.73 -13.13
C GLY A 437 3.04 -29.35 -14.29
N LEU A 438 2.86 -28.85 -15.52
CA LEU A 438 3.65 -29.32 -16.66
C LEU A 438 5.03 -28.65 -16.66
N ASP A 439 6.01 -29.36 -17.17
CA ASP A 439 7.39 -28.91 -17.30
C ASP A 439 7.48 -27.70 -18.24
N VAL A 440 7.80 -26.52 -17.66
CA VAL A 440 7.95 -25.25 -18.38
C VAL A 440 9.14 -25.32 -19.35
N ASP A 441 10.20 -26.08 -19.03
CA ASP A 441 11.37 -26.23 -19.88
C ASP A 441 11.06 -27.06 -21.13
N ALA A 442 10.23 -28.09 -20.98
CA ALA A 442 9.73 -28.87 -22.12
C ALA A 442 8.85 -28.03 -23.07
N ILE A 443 8.08 -27.07 -22.53
CA ILE A 443 7.30 -26.12 -23.32
C ILE A 443 8.25 -25.11 -24.00
N ALA A 444 9.18 -24.53 -23.27
CA ALA A 444 10.14 -23.55 -23.77
C ALA A 444 11.02 -24.12 -24.88
N ALA A 445 11.43 -25.39 -24.75
CA ALA A 445 12.25 -26.09 -25.77
C ALA A 445 11.54 -26.26 -27.12
N SER A 446 10.22 -26.09 -27.19
CA SER A 446 9.45 -26.13 -28.43
C SER A 446 9.54 -24.82 -29.23
N THR A 447 10.15 -23.77 -28.69
CA THR A 447 10.31 -22.43 -29.31
C THR A 447 11.75 -22.18 -29.73
N SER A 448 11.97 -21.20 -30.63
CA SER A 448 13.31 -20.74 -31.03
C SER A 448 13.94 -19.76 -30.02
N ARG A 449 13.16 -19.27 -29.04
CA ARG A 449 13.54 -18.28 -28.02
C ARG A 449 13.12 -18.68 -26.60
N PRO A 450 13.64 -19.82 -26.10
CA PRO A 450 13.28 -20.34 -24.78
C PRO A 450 13.60 -19.35 -23.63
N GLU A 451 14.53 -18.40 -23.85
CA GLU A 451 14.83 -17.34 -22.90
C GLU A 451 13.70 -16.33 -22.67
N SER A 452 12.74 -16.26 -23.63
CA SER A 452 11.54 -15.43 -23.53
C SER A 452 10.35 -16.14 -22.91
N VAL A 453 10.52 -17.41 -22.49
CA VAL A 453 9.45 -18.25 -21.93
C VAL A 453 9.55 -18.33 -20.41
N CYS A 454 8.39 -18.24 -19.73
CA CYS A 454 8.25 -18.57 -18.30
C CYS A 454 6.84 -19.08 -17.99
N GLY A 455 6.64 -19.64 -16.81
CA GLY A 455 5.30 -19.86 -16.27
C GLY A 455 4.74 -18.59 -15.64
N MET A 456 3.46 -18.34 -15.85
CA MET A 456 2.64 -17.38 -15.10
C MET A 456 1.38 -18.10 -14.63
N HIS A 457 1.51 -18.81 -13.51
CA HIS A 457 0.44 -19.64 -12.97
C HIS A 457 -0.48 -18.82 -12.08
N PHE A 458 -1.67 -18.52 -12.61
CA PHE A 458 -2.74 -17.84 -11.89
C PHE A 458 -3.62 -18.87 -11.18
N PHE A 459 -4.14 -18.51 -10.00
CA PHE A 459 -5.05 -19.35 -9.24
C PHE A 459 -6.51 -19.03 -9.53
N SER A 460 -7.36 -20.06 -9.51
CA SER A 460 -8.78 -19.93 -9.87
C SER A 460 -9.63 -19.40 -8.70
N PRO A 461 -10.52 -18.42 -8.94
CA PRO A 461 -10.71 -17.61 -10.15
C PRO A 461 -9.62 -16.54 -10.29
N ALA A 462 -8.99 -16.45 -11.47
CA ALA A 462 -7.82 -15.62 -11.68
C ALA A 462 -8.04 -14.12 -11.37
N ASN A 463 -9.22 -13.58 -11.63
CA ASN A 463 -9.60 -12.20 -11.33
C ASN A 463 -9.84 -11.91 -9.83
N VAL A 464 -9.87 -12.94 -8.98
CA VAL A 464 -10.13 -12.82 -7.54
C VAL A 464 -8.91 -13.20 -6.71
N MET A 465 -8.27 -14.33 -7.04
CA MET A 465 -7.13 -14.86 -6.28
C MET A 465 -5.90 -13.98 -6.46
N ARG A 466 -5.26 -13.61 -5.35
CA ARG A 466 -4.14 -12.66 -5.36
C ARG A 466 -2.81 -13.29 -5.75
N LEU A 467 -2.61 -14.58 -5.50
CA LEU A 467 -1.35 -15.26 -5.77
C LEU A 467 -1.11 -15.43 -7.28
N LEU A 468 0.13 -15.19 -7.70
CA LEU A 468 0.68 -15.51 -9.02
C LEU A 468 2.04 -16.17 -8.83
N GLU A 469 2.21 -17.40 -9.26
CA GLU A 469 3.52 -18.04 -9.36
C GLU A 469 4.17 -17.68 -10.69
N VAL A 470 5.34 -17.06 -10.63
CA VAL A 470 6.20 -16.87 -11.81
C VAL A 470 7.19 -18.03 -11.83
N VAL A 471 6.97 -18.99 -12.73
CA VAL A 471 7.76 -20.22 -12.80
C VAL A 471 8.95 -20.01 -13.71
N ARG A 472 10.14 -20.14 -13.12
CA ARG A 472 11.42 -20.01 -13.79
C ARG A 472 11.80 -21.32 -14.47
N GLY A 473 11.91 -21.32 -15.79
CA GLY A 473 12.58 -22.37 -16.55
C GLY A 473 14.11 -22.15 -16.56
N ASP A 474 14.86 -23.18 -16.86
CA ASP A 474 16.35 -23.17 -16.88
C ASP A 474 16.93 -22.09 -17.81
N LYS A 475 16.24 -21.81 -18.90
CA LYS A 475 16.66 -20.83 -19.92
C LYS A 475 15.97 -19.48 -19.81
N SER A 476 14.96 -19.33 -18.92
CA SER A 476 14.25 -18.05 -18.75
C SER A 476 15.22 -16.92 -18.41
N SER A 477 15.21 -15.86 -19.22
CA SER A 477 16.15 -14.74 -19.02
C SER A 477 15.77 -13.87 -17.80
N PRO A 478 16.75 -13.16 -17.19
CA PRO A 478 16.46 -12.18 -16.15
C PRO A 478 15.41 -11.15 -16.56
N VAL A 479 15.44 -10.69 -17.81
CA VAL A 479 14.48 -9.72 -18.38
C VAL A 479 13.07 -10.32 -18.38
N THR A 480 12.92 -11.56 -18.83
CA THR A 480 11.64 -12.29 -18.85
C THR A 480 11.05 -12.41 -17.45
N LEU A 481 11.87 -12.90 -16.50
CA LEU A 481 11.44 -13.12 -15.10
C LEU A 481 11.12 -11.79 -14.39
N GLY A 482 12.00 -10.79 -14.53
CA GLY A 482 11.76 -9.46 -13.96
C GLY A 482 10.49 -8.82 -14.51
N THR A 483 10.27 -8.93 -15.82
CA THR A 483 9.05 -8.41 -16.47
C THR A 483 7.79 -9.15 -16.01
N ALA A 484 7.82 -10.49 -15.90
CA ALA A 484 6.68 -11.26 -15.41
C ALA A 484 6.32 -10.91 -13.96
N MET A 485 7.33 -10.74 -13.07
CA MET A 485 7.13 -10.30 -11.68
C MET A 485 6.52 -8.89 -11.62
N ALA A 486 7.05 -7.94 -12.39
CA ALA A 486 6.55 -6.57 -12.45
C ALA A 486 5.13 -6.51 -13.04
N LEU A 487 4.87 -7.29 -14.09
CA LEU A 487 3.53 -7.41 -14.68
C LEU A 487 2.54 -7.97 -13.65
N GLY A 488 2.89 -9.02 -12.94
CA GLY A 488 2.05 -9.59 -11.89
C GLY A 488 1.65 -8.53 -10.85
N LYS A 489 2.59 -7.72 -10.39
CA LYS A 489 2.32 -6.60 -9.49
C LYS A 489 1.36 -5.57 -10.12
N ARG A 490 1.55 -5.22 -11.40
CA ARG A 490 0.66 -4.31 -12.14
C ARG A 490 -0.75 -4.89 -12.28
N LEU A 491 -0.87 -6.21 -12.42
CA LEU A 491 -2.15 -6.93 -12.45
C LEU A 491 -2.79 -7.11 -11.05
N GLY A 492 -2.25 -6.48 -10.01
CA GLY A 492 -2.76 -6.55 -8.64
C GLY A 492 -2.49 -7.89 -7.95
N LYS A 493 -1.46 -8.63 -8.38
CA LYS A 493 -1.08 -9.91 -7.80
C LYS A 493 0.08 -9.79 -6.81
N VAL A 494 0.14 -10.76 -5.90
CA VAL A 494 1.35 -11.08 -5.13
C VAL A 494 2.10 -12.13 -5.93
N SER A 495 3.18 -11.70 -6.59
CA SER A 495 3.99 -12.58 -7.43
C SER A 495 5.06 -13.27 -6.58
N VAL A 496 5.19 -14.58 -6.75
CA VAL A 496 6.20 -15.41 -6.07
C VAL A 496 7.00 -16.15 -7.14
N MET A 497 8.34 -16.11 -7.02
CA MET A 497 9.20 -16.89 -7.93
C MET A 497 9.24 -18.35 -7.48
N ALA A 498 8.92 -19.27 -8.40
CA ALA A 498 9.06 -20.71 -8.23
C ALA A 498 10.00 -21.29 -9.30
N ARG A 499 10.59 -22.46 -9.04
CA ARG A 499 11.33 -23.22 -10.06
C ARG A 499 10.41 -24.22 -10.72
N SER A 500 10.81 -24.70 -11.91
CA SER A 500 10.02 -25.65 -12.69
C SER A 500 9.72 -26.96 -11.92
N GLU A 501 10.69 -27.44 -11.13
CA GLU A 501 10.53 -28.63 -10.28
C GLU A 501 9.82 -28.37 -8.94
N GLU A 502 9.72 -27.11 -8.50
CA GLU A 502 9.04 -26.69 -7.26
C GLU A 502 7.61 -26.21 -7.54
N HIS A 503 7.27 -26.10 -8.79
CA HIS A 503 5.98 -25.66 -9.29
C HIS A 503 4.89 -26.66 -8.95
N THR A 504 3.99 -26.29 -8.09
CA THR A 504 3.35 -27.27 -7.25
C THR A 504 1.92 -27.63 -7.61
N SER A 505 1.79 -28.86 -8.01
CA SER A 505 0.63 -29.68 -7.66
C SER A 505 0.52 -30.01 -6.15
N GLU A 506 1.61 -29.97 -5.38
CA GLU A 506 1.65 -30.36 -3.95
C GLU A 506 0.86 -29.41 -3.04
N LEU A 507 0.86 -28.11 -3.29
CA LEU A 507 0.05 -27.14 -2.51
C LEU A 507 -1.45 -27.21 -2.84
N GLN A 508 -1.82 -27.84 -3.95
CA GLN A 508 -3.21 -27.96 -4.39
C GLN A 508 -3.87 -29.28 -4.02
N SER A 509 -3.12 -30.26 -3.48
CA SER A 509 -3.66 -31.53 -3.03
C SER A 509 -3.87 -31.52 -1.52
N PRO A 510 -5.11 -31.33 -1.04
CA PRO A 510 -5.40 -31.37 0.40
C PRO A 510 -5.07 -32.73 1.03
N ASP A 511 -5.03 -33.79 0.25
CA ASP A 511 -4.80 -35.15 0.75
C ASP A 511 -3.35 -35.42 1.18
N HIS A 512 -2.36 -34.80 0.53
CA HIS A 512 -0.94 -34.97 0.89
C HIS A 512 -0.52 -34.15 2.11
N LEU A 513 -1.09 -32.96 2.31
CA LEU A 513 -0.84 -32.13 3.49
C LEU A 513 -1.40 -32.76 4.77
N VAL A 514 -2.56 -33.39 4.69
CA VAL A 514 -3.18 -34.09 5.82
C VAL A 514 -2.38 -35.35 6.20
N CYS A 515 -1.86 -36.09 5.23
CA CYS A 515 -1.07 -37.29 5.49
C CYS A 515 0.31 -36.96 6.11
N ARG A 516 0.99 -35.88 5.70
CA ARG A 516 2.29 -35.50 6.27
C ARG A 516 2.17 -35.02 7.72
N LEU A 517 1.16 -34.20 8.03
CA LEU A 517 0.89 -33.72 9.39
C LEU A 517 0.43 -34.84 10.35
N LEU A 518 -0.10 -35.96 9.83
CA LEU A 518 -0.49 -37.13 10.63
C LEU A 518 0.69 -38.10 10.84
N LEU A 519 1.72 -38.08 10.02
CA LEU A 519 2.90 -38.93 10.13
C LEU A 519 4.01 -38.31 10.98
N GLU A 520 3.97 -37.00 11.24
CA GLU A 520 4.93 -36.26 12.10
C GLU A 520 4.43 -36.08 13.55
N LYS A 521 3.29 -36.70 13.93
CA LYS A 521 2.78 -36.86 15.30
C LYS A 521 2.90 -38.31 15.76
#